data_68550627cfbdb136d419bf863e77bf78
#
_entry.id   68550627cfbdb136d419bf863e77bf78
#
_cell.length_a   1.000
_cell.length_b   1.000
_cell.length_c   1.000
_cell.angle_alpha   90.00
_cell.angle_beta   90.00
_cell.angle_gamma   90.00
#
_symmetry.space_group_name_H-M   'P 1'
#
loop_
_entity.id
_entity.type
_entity.pdbx_description
1 polymer ?
#
loop_
_entity_poly.entity_id
_entity_poly.type
_entity_poly.pdbx_seq_one_letter_code
_entity_poly.pdbx_strand_id
1 'polypeptide(L)'
;VPASNEGWRVDAYSGEVIDGNLYGRGSLDCKSTMYVELQAVEELLEEGFTPPCDVYLSYSINEETGGDGAAAAVRHLKEKGITLALVIDEGGAVMEAPVAGMDRSYAVIGITEKGYMDLKITARGKGGHSSTPPRNTPAARLFAFANEIERKRPFKKALLSETVEMFSKMAPSFSFPLRLVLGNIWLFKPLLMVLMPVVSPFGEAVMATTCCFTMMKGSDAANVIPKEPYLVANLRTSVHQGCEASLAVMKKYADKYDLDIEVMMQRDASPVSNIHSEEYAYVCDCIKKQFPDVGIAPYIIMGGTDCRHFHALTENALRFAPVRMTNAQSASCHAVDENVTVSALAEGVRFFKMFLRNYDL
;
A
#
# COMPACT_ATOMS: atom_id res chain seq x y z
N VAL A 1 10.46 4.20 9.50
CA VAL A 1 9.94 3.60 10.75
C VAL A 1 11.08 3.45 11.76
N PRO A 2 10.95 3.88 13.05
CA PRO A 2 11.99 3.67 14.05
C PRO A 2 12.19 2.18 14.35
N ALA A 3 13.39 1.82 14.81
CA ALA A 3 13.72 0.47 15.25
C ALA A 3 14.46 0.51 16.58
N SER A 4 14.29 -0.54 17.37
CA SER A 4 15.15 -0.90 18.51
C SER A 4 15.95 -2.15 18.14
N ASN A 5 17.01 -2.45 18.87
CA ASN A 5 17.79 -3.68 18.60
C ASN A 5 17.15 -4.96 19.16
N GLU A 6 16.00 -4.85 19.83
CA GLU A 6 15.31 -6.00 20.39
C GLU A 6 14.75 -6.90 19.29
N GLY A 7 15.13 -8.17 19.32
CA GLY A 7 14.70 -9.17 18.33
C GLY A 7 15.49 -9.19 17.01
N TRP A 8 16.40 -8.26 16.77
CA TRP A 8 17.26 -8.24 15.60
C TRP A 8 18.47 -9.17 15.79
N ARG A 9 18.89 -9.83 14.69
CA ARG A 9 20.15 -10.64 14.68
C ARG A 9 21.42 -9.80 14.63
N VAL A 10 21.33 -8.55 14.16
CA VAL A 10 22.39 -7.55 14.12
C VAL A 10 21.86 -6.22 14.64
N ASP A 11 22.71 -5.23 14.85
CA ASP A 11 22.23 -3.87 15.16
C ASP A 11 21.36 -3.35 14.01
N ALA A 12 20.16 -2.87 14.34
CA ALA A 12 19.14 -2.43 13.37
C ALA A 12 19.63 -1.30 12.42
N TYR A 13 20.74 -0.66 12.73
CA TYR A 13 21.32 0.42 11.94
C TYR A 13 22.76 0.13 11.47
N SER A 14 23.27 -1.12 11.64
CA SER A 14 24.63 -1.48 11.28
C SER A 14 24.89 -1.51 9.77
N GLY A 15 23.90 -1.89 8.97
CA GLY A 15 24.11 -2.16 7.55
C GLY A 15 25.00 -3.39 7.30
N GLU A 16 24.98 -4.37 8.21
CA GLU A 16 25.83 -5.55 8.10
C GLU A 16 25.34 -6.50 7.00
N VAL A 17 26.32 -7.06 6.26
CA VAL A 17 26.03 -8.03 5.20
C VAL A 17 26.29 -9.44 5.71
N ILE A 18 25.23 -10.26 5.78
CA ILE A 18 25.29 -11.66 6.15
C ILE A 18 24.69 -12.51 5.03
N ASP A 19 25.40 -13.52 4.59
CA ASP A 19 24.95 -14.45 3.54
C ASP A 19 24.41 -13.75 2.27
N GLY A 20 25.04 -12.63 1.90
CA GLY A 20 24.65 -11.85 0.73
C GLY A 20 23.43 -10.94 0.92
N ASN A 21 22.92 -10.81 2.14
CA ASN A 21 21.82 -9.91 2.48
C ASN A 21 22.32 -8.76 3.36
N LEU A 22 21.97 -7.54 2.99
CA LEU A 22 22.23 -6.31 3.73
C LEU A 22 21.11 -6.08 4.74
N TYR A 23 21.42 -6.19 6.03
CA TYR A 23 20.48 -6.03 7.13
C TYR A 23 20.48 -4.59 7.65
N GLY A 24 19.29 -4.07 7.92
CA GLY A 24 19.14 -2.79 8.57
C GLY A 24 17.78 -2.17 8.35
N ARG A 25 17.29 -1.35 9.28
CA ARG A 25 16.08 -0.57 9.14
C ARG A 25 16.17 0.37 7.93
N GLY A 26 15.18 0.29 7.03
CA GLY A 26 15.15 1.05 5.79
C GLY A 26 16.06 0.47 4.69
N SER A 27 16.68 -0.72 4.91
CA SER A 27 17.48 -1.35 3.87
C SER A 27 16.64 -1.81 2.69
N LEU A 28 15.40 -2.24 2.94
CA LEU A 28 14.42 -2.60 1.92
C LEU A 28 13.47 -1.44 1.62
N ASP A 29 12.91 -0.81 2.63
CA ASP A 29 11.91 0.26 2.54
C ASP A 29 12.43 1.58 3.15
N CYS A 30 12.97 2.54 2.28
CA CYS A 30 13.26 2.27 0.85
C CYS A 30 14.64 2.85 0.44
N LYS A 31 15.66 2.78 1.35
CA LYS A 31 17.03 3.20 1.00
C LYS A 31 17.63 2.37 -0.14
N SER A 32 17.15 1.13 -0.36
CA SER A 32 17.50 0.32 -1.52
C SER A 32 17.16 1.03 -2.83
N THR A 33 15.95 1.57 -2.94
CA THR A 33 15.48 2.29 -4.15
C THR A 33 16.30 3.56 -4.36
N MET A 34 16.44 4.38 -3.31
CA MET A 34 17.28 5.58 -3.35
C MET A 34 18.72 5.27 -3.80
N TYR A 35 19.33 4.21 -3.26
CA TYR A 35 20.69 3.81 -3.60
C TYR A 35 20.80 3.43 -5.08
N VAL A 36 19.90 2.59 -5.58
CA VAL A 36 20.00 2.11 -6.98
C VAL A 36 19.76 3.23 -7.99
N GLU A 37 18.93 4.20 -7.67
CA GLU A 37 18.71 5.40 -8.48
C GLU A 37 19.96 6.28 -8.52
N LEU A 38 20.50 6.64 -7.35
CA LEU A 38 21.68 7.50 -7.25
C LEU A 38 22.91 6.84 -7.90
N GLN A 39 23.14 5.55 -7.64
CA GLN A 39 24.24 4.80 -8.22
C GLN A 39 24.12 4.70 -9.74
N ALA A 40 22.93 4.49 -10.28
CA ALA A 40 22.70 4.45 -11.72
C ALA A 40 23.01 5.81 -12.38
N VAL A 41 22.58 6.90 -11.76
CA VAL A 41 22.86 8.26 -12.25
C VAL A 41 24.36 8.56 -12.20
N GLU A 42 25.03 8.23 -11.09
CA GLU A 42 26.47 8.45 -10.93
C GLU A 42 27.27 7.71 -12.02
N GLU A 43 26.98 6.40 -12.23
CA GLU A 43 27.65 5.63 -13.27
C GLU A 43 27.37 6.17 -14.69
N LEU A 44 26.17 6.68 -14.96
CA LEU A 44 25.84 7.29 -16.25
C LEU A 44 26.61 8.60 -16.46
N LEU A 45 26.77 9.41 -15.43
CA LEU A 45 27.55 10.65 -15.49
C LEU A 45 29.05 10.35 -15.70
N GLU A 46 29.62 9.33 -15.03
CA GLU A 46 30.98 8.86 -15.24
C GLU A 46 31.22 8.40 -16.69
N GLU A 47 30.21 7.80 -17.32
CA GLU A 47 30.23 7.39 -18.74
C GLU A 47 30.05 8.56 -19.71
N GLY A 48 29.82 9.80 -19.21
CA GLY A 48 29.57 10.99 -20.02
C GLY A 48 28.19 11.01 -20.68
N PHE A 49 27.23 10.24 -20.16
CA PHE A 49 25.87 10.21 -20.68
C PHE A 49 25.11 11.48 -20.31
N THR A 50 24.39 12.04 -21.27
CA THR A 50 23.44 13.14 -21.06
C THR A 50 22.05 12.64 -21.42
N PRO A 51 21.08 12.68 -20.48
CA PRO A 51 19.72 12.24 -20.76
C PRO A 51 19.02 13.17 -21.76
N PRO A 52 18.08 12.65 -22.56
CA PRO A 52 17.34 13.45 -23.54
C PRO A 52 16.31 14.40 -22.91
N CYS A 53 16.00 14.21 -21.64
CA CYS A 53 15.08 15.06 -20.90
C CYS A 53 15.61 15.31 -19.47
N ASP A 54 15.01 16.26 -18.76
CA ASP A 54 15.34 16.53 -17.37
C ASP A 54 14.93 15.36 -16.47
N VAL A 55 15.82 14.97 -15.56
CA VAL A 55 15.59 13.94 -14.54
C VAL A 55 15.56 14.60 -13.18
N TYR A 56 14.48 14.39 -12.44
CA TYR A 56 14.28 14.91 -11.09
C TYR A 56 14.34 13.76 -10.10
N LEU A 57 15.27 13.81 -9.15
CA LEU A 57 15.34 12.89 -8.01
C LEU A 57 14.73 13.59 -6.80
N SER A 58 13.64 13.05 -6.28
CA SER A 58 12.90 13.64 -5.16
C SER A 58 12.89 12.68 -3.98
N TYR A 59 13.53 13.05 -2.89
CA TYR A 59 13.58 12.26 -1.67
C TYR A 59 13.00 13.06 -0.50
N SER A 60 12.14 12.44 0.29
CA SER A 60 11.57 13.02 1.50
C SER A 60 12.07 12.30 2.76
N ILE A 61 12.01 12.97 3.90
CA ILE A 61 12.46 12.41 5.18
C ILE A 61 11.31 11.98 6.10
N ASN A 62 10.07 12.16 5.68
CA ASN A 62 8.89 12.01 6.53
C ASN A 62 7.73 11.29 5.84
N GLU A 63 7.99 10.47 4.82
CA GLU A 63 7.00 9.65 4.12
C GLU A 63 6.23 8.76 5.10
N GLU A 64 6.95 8.00 5.93
CA GLU A 64 6.44 7.02 6.90
C GLU A 64 5.50 7.60 7.98
N THR A 65 5.58 8.90 8.17
CA THR A 65 4.71 9.64 9.10
C THR A 65 3.62 10.45 8.40
N GLY A 66 3.50 10.30 7.07
CA GLY A 66 2.55 11.06 6.26
C GLY A 66 2.87 12.55 6.21
N GLY A 67 4.16 12.90 6.21
CA GLY A 67 4.63 14.27 6.17
C GLY A 67 4.39 14.97 4.83
N ASP A 68 4.84 16.21 4.73
CA ASP A 68 4.55 17.12 3.60
C ASP A 68 5.72 17.27 2.62
N GLY A 69 6.80 16.46 2.76
CA GLY A 69 8.00 16.56 1.93
C GLY A 69 7.72 16.46 0.43
N ALA A 70 7.07 15.39 0.00
CA ALA A 70 6.69 15.21 -1.40
C ALA A 70 5.67 16.26 -1.88
N ALA A 71 4.71 16.62 -1.04
CA ALA A 71 3.76 17.69 -1.35
C ALA A 71 4.46 19.04 -1.56
N ALA A 72 5.53 19.31 -0.79
CA ALA A 72 6.36 20.52 -0.97
C ALA A 72 7.15 20.47 -2.29
N ALA A 73 7.74 19.32 -2.64
CA ALA A 73 8.41 19.12 -3.91
C ALA A 73 7.47 19.34 -5.09
N VAL A 74 6.27 18.77 -5.04
CA VAL A 74 5.23 18.98 -6.08
C VAL A 74 4.83 20.45 -6.22
N ARG A 75 4.62 21.16 -5.09
CA ARG A 75 4.34 22.62 -5.15
C ARG A 75 5.47 23.37 -5.83
N HIS A 76 6.72 23.08 -5.47
CA HIS A 76 7.88 23.74 -6.06
C HIS A 76 7.99 23.51 -7.58
N LEU A 77 7.80 22.27 -8.05
CA LEU A 77 7.80 21.96 -9.46
C LEU A 77 6.66 22.67 -10.19
N LYS A 78 5.47 22.70 -9.60
CA LYS A 78 4.29 23.37 -10.15
C LYS A 78 4.49 24.89 -10.26
N GLU A 79 5.09 25.52 -9.25
CA GLU A 79 5.43 26.96 -9.27
C GLU A 79 6.42 27.31 -10.38
N LYS A 80 7.29 26.37 -10.75
CA LYS A 80 8.20 26.50 -11.90
C LYS A 80 7.55 26.17 -13.24
N GLY A 81 6.28 25.78 -13.27
CA GLY A 81 5.58 25.40 -14.50
C GLY A 81 6.03 24.05 -15.07
N ILE A 82 6.64 23.18 -14.24
CA ILE A 82 7.13 21.87 -14.65
C ILE A 82 5.98 20.88 -14.61
N THR A 83 5.80 20.14 -15.70
CA THR A 83 4.98 18.93 -15.80
C THR A 83 5.91 17.73 -16.01
N LEU A 84 5.50 16.56 -15.55
CA LEU A 84 6.30 15.35 -15.65
C LEU A 84 5.62 14.37 -16.62
N ALA A 85 6.39 13.76 -17.50
CA ALA A 85 5.88 12.71 -18.37
C ALA A 85 5.59 11.43 -17.57
N LEU A 86 6.53 11.05 -16.70
CA LEU A 86 6.44 9.83 -15.89
C LEU A 86 7.04 10.08 -14.51
N VAL A 87 6.43 9.50 -13.49
CA VAL A 87 6.98 9.39 -12.13
C VAL A 87 7.08 7.91 -11.76
N ILE A 88 8.20 7.51 -11.20
CA ILE A 88 8.41 6.19 -10.61
C ILE A 88 8.77 6.39 -9.13
N ASP A 89 8.06 5.69 -8.27
CA ASP A 89 8.25 5.72 -6.82
C ASP A 89 8.25 4.27 -6.27
N GLU A 90 8.45 4.10 -5.00
CA GLU A 90 8.38 2.84 -4.28
C GLU A 90 6.97 2.22 -4.27
N GLY A 91 6.79 1.06 -3.60
CA GLY A 91 5.51 0.41 -3.31
C GLY A 91 5.18 -0.80 -4.19
N GLY A 92 5.73 -0.88 -5.42
CA GLY A 92 5.77 -2.11 -6.22
C GLY A 92 7.20 -2.65 -6.29
N ALA A 93 7.38 -3.92 -6.68
CA ALA A 93 8.69 -4.55 -6.74
C ALA A 93 8.68 -5.82 -7.59
N VAL A 94 9.84 -6.49 -7.71
CA VAL A 94 9.93 -7.86 -8.25
C VAL A 94 9.74 -8.84 -7.10
N MET A 95 8.51 -9.30 -6.90
CA MET A 95 8.10 -10.14 -5.76
C MET A 95 8.12 -11.63 -6.14
N GLU A 96 8.55 -12.49 -5.21
CA GLU A 96 8.62 -13.95 -5.39
C GLU A 96 7.24 -14.55 -5.71
N ALA A 97 6.23 -14.26 -4.92
CA ALA A 97 4.85 -14.68 -5.14
C ALA A 97 3.90 -13.62 -4.53
N PRO A 98 3.54 -12.56 -5.27
CA PRO A 98 2.78 -11.43 -4.72
C PRO A 98 1.37 -11.80 -4.25
N VAL A 99 0.84 -12.93 -4.71
CA VAL A 99 -0.44 -13.47 -4.26
C VAL A 99 -0.27 -14.94 -3.89
N ALA A 100 -0.84 -15.35 -2.77
CA ALA A 100 -0.76 -16.74 -2.30
C ALA A 100 -1.28 -17.73 -3.36
N GLY A 101 -0.53 -18.81 -3.59
CA GLY A 101 -0.85 -19.86 -4.56
C GLY A 101 -0.25 -19.64 -5.96
N MET A 102 0.55 -18.60 -6.16
CA MET A 102 1.34 -18.40 -7.38
C MET A 102 2.62 -19.24 -7.33
N ASP A 103 3.10 -19.64 -8.50
CA ASP A 103 4.25 -20.53 -8.70
C ASP A 103 5.48 -19.82 -9.29
N ARG A 104 5.42 -18.50 -9.51
CA ARG A 104 6.54 -17.70 -10.03
C ARG A 104 6.49 -16.24 -9.59
N SER A 105 7.63 -15.56 -9.76
CA SER A 105 7.80 -14.15 -9.44
C SER A 105 7.10 -13.23 -10.44
N TYR A 106 6.68 -12.07 -9.93
CA TYR A 106 6.10 -10.98 -10.72
C TYR A 106 6.72 -9.64 -10.36
N ALA A 107 6.98 -8.85 -11.39
CA ALA A 107 7.09 -7.41 -11.24
C ALA A 107 5.68 -6.83 -11.12
N VAL A 108 5.35 -6.32 -9.93
CA VAL A 108 4.07 -5.67 -9.66
C VAL A 108 4.25 -4.17 -9.74
N ILE A 109 3.51 -3.52 -10.64
CA ILE A 109 3.57 -2.07 -10.85
C ILE A 109 2.35 -1.45 -10.20
N GLY A 110 2.54 -0.71 -9.10
CA GLY A 110 1.47 0.00 -8.43
C GLY A 110 0.93 1.13 -9.30
N ILE A 111 -0.37 1.08 -9.62
CA ILE A 111 -1.05 2.05 -10.48
C ILE A 111 -2.00 2.96 -9.70
N THR A 112 -2.31 2.60 -8.47
CA THR A 112 -3.13 3.37 -7.54
C THR A 112 -2.89 2.89 -6.12
N GLU A 113 -3.22 3.73 -5.15
CA GLU A 113 -3.16 3.43 -3.72
C GLU A 113 -4.55 3.52 -3.11
N LYS A 114 -4.80 2.69 -2.10
CA LYS A 114 -6.03 2.82 -1.29
C LYS A 114 -5.99 4.11 -0.48
N GLY A 115 -7.17 4.67 -0.23
CA GLY A 115 -7.31 5.77 0.71
C GLY A 115 -7.13 5.31 2.15
N TYR A 116 -7.02 6.28 3.04
CA TYR A 116 -6.80 6.08 4.47
C TYR A 116 -7.80 6.91 5.28
N MET A 117 -8.37 6.34 6.34
CA MET A 117 -9.22 7.09 7.24
C MET A 117 -9.18 6.50 8.65
N ASP A 118 -8.91 7.36 9.65
CA ASP A 118 -9.04 7.01 11.06
C ASP A 118 -10.28 7.66 11.63
N LEU A 119 -11.13 6.85 12.25
CA LEU A 119 -12.36 7.26 12.91
C LEU A 119 -12.29 6.93 14.37
N LYS A 120 -12.52 7.93 15.24
CA LYS A 120 -12.75 7.72 16.65
C LYS A 120 -14.26 7.61 16.89
N ILE A 121 -14.68 6.47 17.40
CA ILE A 121 -16.07 6.14 17.69
C ILE A 121 -16.27 6.15 19.20
N THR A 122 -17.09 7.08 19.71
CA THR A 122 -17.28 7.31 21.15
C THR A 122 -18.71 7.00 21.54
N ALA A 123 -18.88 6.25 22.64
CA ALA A 123 -20.18 6.07 23.27
C ALA A 123 -20.28 6.94 24.52
N ARG A 124 -21.33 7.76 24.62
CA ARG A 124 -21.56 8.62 25.81
C ARG A 124 -22.57 8.02 26.76
N GLY A 125 -22.35 8.16 28.07
CA GLY A 125 -23.30 7.69 29.08
C GLY A 125 -23.00 8.19 30.47
N LYS A 126 -23.87 7.79 31.40
CA LYS A 126 -23.66 8.07 32.82
C LYS A 126 -22.67 7.05 33.36
N GLY A 127 -21.50 7.45 33.75
CA GLY A 127 -20.60 6.58 34.51
C GLY A 127 -21.26 6.08 35.79
N GLY A 128 -20.58 5.22 36.53
CA GLY A 128 -21.11 4.72 37.81
C GLY A 128 -20.31 3.55 38.36
N HIS A 129 -20.77 3.02 39.45
CA HIS A 129 -20.17 1.83 40.09
C HIS A 129 -20.57 0.57 39.34
N SER A 130 -19.62 -0.32 39.09
CA SER A 130 -19.83 -1.54 38.29
C SER A 130 -20.77 -2.57 38.92
N SER A 131 -21.07 -2.50 40.23
CA SER A 131 -21.94 -3.42 40.92
C SER A 131 -23.44 -3.28 40.58
N THR A 132 -23.85 -2.09 40.06
CA THR A 132 -25.24 -1.82 39.67
C THR A 132 -25.29 -1.28 38.25
N PRO A 133 -24.88 -2.09 37.23
CA PRO A 133 -24.76 -1.57 35.85
C PRO A 133 -26.17 -1.41 35.24
N PRO A 134 -26.38 -0.30 34.50
CA PRO A 134 -27.57 -0.21 33.66
C PRO A 134 -27.47 -1.18 32.46
N ARG A 135 -28.62 -1.45 31.84
CA ARG A 135 -28.59 -2.13 30.52
C ARG A 135 -27.98 -1.23 29.46
N ASN A 136 -27.33 -1.82 28.47
CA ASN A 136 -26.71 -1.11 27.35
C ASN A 136 -25.69 -0.03 27.80
N THR A 137 -24.73 -0.42 28.61
CA THR A 137 -23.62 0.46 29.00
C THR A 137 -22.89 1.01 27.77
N PRO A 138 -22.21 2.16 27.85
CA PRO A 138 -21.48 2.73 26.73
C PRO A 138 -20.50 1.74 26.08
N ALA A 139 -19.76 0.95 26.89
CA ALA A 139 -18.85 -0.05 26.36
C ALA A 139 -19.59 -1.19 25.62
N ALA A 140 -20.75 -1.63 26.14
CA ALA A 140 -21.53 -2.67 25.47
C ALA A 140 -22.04 -2.24 24.07
N ARG A 141 -22.41 -0.95 23.91
CA ARG A 141 -22.82 -0.39 22.62
C ARG A 141 -21.66 -0.36 21.62
N LEU A 142 -20.45 0.01 22.04
CA LEU A 142 -19.24 -0.02 21.21
C LEU A 142 -18.92 -1.44 20.75
N PHE A 143 -18.97 -2.42 21.65
CA PHE A 143 -18.71 -3.84 21.30
C PHE A 143 -19.76 -4.39 20.33
N ALA A 144 -21.03 -4.04 20.52
CA ALA A 144 -22.11 -4.45 19.61
C ALA A 144 -21.92 -3.84 18.21
N PHE A 145 -21.56 -2.56 18.13
CA PHE A 145 -21.23 -1.88 16.90
C PHE A 145 -20.02 -2.53 16.20
N ALA A 146 -18.90 -2.69 16.90
CA ALA A 146 -17.70 -3.28 16.34
C ALA A 146 -17.95 -4.71 15.79
N ASN A 147 -18.63 -5.54 16.57
CA ASN A 147 -19.01 -6.89 16.13
C ASN A 147 -19.94 -6.88 14.91
N GLU A 148 -20.85 -5.90 14.79
CA GLU A 148 -21.71 -5.83 13.62
C GLU A 148 -20.93 -5.40 12.36
N ILE A 149 -20.00 -4.43 12.45
CA ILE A 149 -19.13 -4.01 11.35
C ILE A 149 -18.24 -5.17 10.89
N GLU A 150 -17.55 -5.82 11.84
CA GLU A 150 -16.66 -6.97 11.56
C GLU A 150 -17.41 -8.11 10.84
N ARG A 151 -18.58 -8.45 11.34
CA ARG A 151 -19.35 -9.58 10.79
C ARG A 151 -20.01 -9.27 9.47
N LYS A 152 -20.54 -8.05 9.28
CA LYS A 152 -21.27 -7.67 8.07
C LYS A 152 -20.39 -7.20 6.94
N ARG A 153 -19.23 -6.62 7.27
CA ARG A 153 -18.33 -5.99 6.28
C ARG A 153 -19.12 -5.14 5.27
N PRO A 154 -19.75 -4.03 5.75
CA PRO A 154 -20.87 -3.39 5.06
C PRO A 154 -20.49 -2.54 3.86
N PHE A 155 -19.21 -2.52 3.49
CA PHE A 155 -18.72 -1.70 2.38
C PHE A 155 -19.04 -2.33 1.02
N LYS A 156 -19.26 -1.46 0.03
CA LYS A 156 -19.59 -1.87 -1.33
C LYS A 156 -18.42 -2.64 -1.95
N LYS A 157 -18.71 -3.82 -2.45
CA LYS A 157 -17.75 -4.63 -3.21
C LYS A 157 -17.85 -4.29 -4.69
N ALA A 158 -16.69 -4.14 -5.34
CA ALA A 158 -16.61 -4.00 -6.78
C ALA A 158 -15.34 -4.69 -7.31
N LEU A 159 -15.46 -5.31 -8.47
CA LEU A 159 -14.33 -5.82 -9.22
C LEU A 159 -14.07 -4.83 -10.35
N LEU A 160 -13.13 -3.91 -10.12
CA LEU A 160 -12.76 -2.86 -11.06
C LEU A 160 -11.93 -3.43 -12.22
N SER A 161 -11.86 -2.67 -13.33
CA SER A 161 -11.05 -3.02 -14.51
C SER A 161 -9.59 -3.32 -14.14
N GLU A 162 -9.01 -2.52 -13.27
CA GLU A 162 -7.62 -2.65 -12.80
C GLU A 162 -7.42 -3.96 -12.02
N THR A 163 -8.38 -4.32 -11.17
CA THR A 163 -8.36 -5.59 -10.43
C THR A 163 -8.52 -6.79 -11.38
N VAL A 164 -9.38 -6.66 -12.39
CA VAL A 164 -9.56 -7.68 -13.44
C VAL A 164 -8.26 -7.86 -14.22
N GLU A 165 -7.64 -6.77 -14.65
CA GLU A 165 -6.37 -6.81 -15.41
C GLU A 165 -5.25 -7.44 -14.56
N MET A 166 -5.11 -7.04 -13.30
CA MET A 166 -4.14 -7.62 -12.36
C MET A 166 -4.28 -9.14 -12.30
N PHE A 167 -5.47 -9.64 -11.98
CA PHE A 167 -5.69 -11.09 -11.86
C PHE A 167 -5.57 -11.82 -13.19
N SER A 168 -6.01 -11.23 -14.29
CA SER A 168 -5.88 -11.83 -15.63
C SER A 168 -4.42 -12.00 -16.03
N LYS A 169 -3.56 -11.00 -15.76
CA LYS A 169 -2.11 -11.07 -16.00
C LYS A 169 -1.43 -12.11 -15.09
N MET A 170 -1.91 -12.26 -13.86
CA MET A 170 -1.36 -13.22 -12.90
C MET A 170 -1.93 -14.64 -13.07
N ALA A 171 -3.06 -14.81 -13.76
CA ALA A 171 -3.75 -16.09 -13.92
C ALA A 171 -2.86 -17.25 -14.38
N PRO A 172 -1.88 -17.08 -15.32
CA PRO A 172 -1.01 -18.16 -15.75
C PRO A 172 -0.18 -18.81 -14.64
N SER A 173 0.03 -18.10 -13.51
CA SER A 173 0.87 -18.55 -12.39
C SER A 173 0.11 -19.26 -11.29
N PHE A 174 -1.17 -19.49 -11.48
CA PHE A 174 -1.97 -20.28 -10.54
C PHE A 174 -2.20 -21.71 -11.03
N SER A 175 -2.57 -22.59 -10.10
CA SER A 175 -3.04 -23.94 -10.42
C SER A 175 -4.19 -23.92 -11.43
N PHE A 176 -4.38 -25.00 -12.19
CA PHE A 176 -5.35 -25.05 -13.28
C PHE A 176 -6.77 -24.56 -12.92
N PRO A 177 -7.39 -24.95 -11.78
CA PRO A 177 -8.72 -24.46 -11.43
C PRO A 177 -8.78 -22.94 -11.25
N LEU A 178 -7.80 -22.35 -10.54
CA LEU A 178 -7.72 -20.90 -10.34
C LEU A 178 -7.38 -20.17 -11.64
N ARG A 179 -6.48 -20.72 -12.44
CA ARG A 179 -6.15 -20.19 -13.78
C ARG A 179 -7.38 -20.10 -14.67
N LEU A 180 -8.21 -21.15 -14.68
CA LEU A 180 -9.46 -21.16 -15.46
C LEU A 180 -10.42 -20.04 -15.00
N VAL A 181 -10.56 -19.87 -13.68
CA VAL A 181 -11.44 -18.84 -13.11
C VAL A 181 -10.89 -17.43 -13.34
N LEU A 182 -9.61 -17.18 -13.00
CA LEU A 182 -8.98 -15.87 -13.11
C LEU A 182 -8.69 -15.46 -14.55
N GLY A 183 -8.46 -16.42 -15.45
CA GLY A 183 -8.34 -16.15 -16.90
C GLY A 183 -9.66 -15.88 -17.60
N ASN A 184 -10.80 -16.16 -16.94
CA ASN A 184 -12.16 -15.95 -17.48
C ASN A 184 -13.02 -15.17 -16.47
N ILE A 185 -12.49 -14.11 -15.90
CA ILE A 185 -13.19 -13.29 -14.88
C ILE A 185 -14.53 -12.78 -15.39
N TRP A 186 -14.63 -12.43 -16.66
CA TRP A 186 -15.90 -12.00 -17.28
C TRP A 186 -17.04 -13.00 -17.06
N LEU A 187 -16.75 -14.30 -17.09
CA LEU A 187 -17.72 -15.38 -16.85
C LEU A 187 -17.93 -15.63 -15.36
N PHE A 188 -16.85 -15.63 -14.57
CA PHE A 188 -16.85 -15.98 -13.15
C PHE A 188 -17.04 -14.78 -12.21
N LYS A 189 -17.24 -13.57 -12.73
CA LYS A 189 -17.40 -12.36 -11.92
C LYS A 189 -18.40 -12.50 -10.78
N PRO A 190 -19.64 -13.02 -10.98
CA PRO A 190 -20.59 -13.17 -9.87
C PRO A 190 -20.08 -14.10 -8.76
N LEU A 191 -19.42 -15.18 -9.14
CA LEU A 191 -18.83 -16.14 -8.20
C LEU A 191 -17.67 -15.51 -7.41
N LEU A 192 -16.77 -14.80 -8.09
CA LEU A 192 -15.63 -14.12 -7.48
C LEU A 192 -16.09 -13.02 -6.51
N MET A 193 -17.12 -12.26 -6.84
CA MET A 193 -17.70 -11.23 -5.96
C MET A 193 -18.19 -11.79 -4.61
N VAL A 194 -18.57 -13.05 -4.56
CA VAL A 194 -19.03 -13.72 -3.35
C VAL A 194 -17.89 -14.44 -2.63
N LEU A 195 -17.07 -15.20 -3.37
CA LEU A 195 -16.08 -16.09 -2.76
C LEU A 195 -14.79 -15.36 -2.36
N MET A 196 -14.23 -14.49 -3.20
CA MET A 196 -12.94 -13.86 -2.92
C MET A 196 -12.87 -13.16 -1.57
N PRO A 197 -13.88 -12.37 -1.16
CA PRO A 197 -13.84 -11.71 0.14
C PRO A 197 -13.91 -12.67 1.35
N VAL A 198 -14.35 -13.90 1.12
CA VAL A 198 -14.47 -14.92 2.17
C VAL A 198 -13.22 -15.76 2.31
N VAL A 199 -12.59 -16.09 1.16
CA VAL A 199 -11.44 -17.03 1.13
C VAL A 199 -10.09 -16.32 1.23
N SER A 200 -10.03 -15.00 0.98
CA SER A 200 -8.78 -14.26 0.93
C SER A 200 -8.95 -12.84 1.48
N PRO A 201 -8.25 -12.48 2.56
CA PRO A 201 -8.18 -11.09 3.04
C PRO A 201 -7.66 -10.13 1.97
N PHE A 202 -6.68 -10.55 1.16
CA PHE A 202 -6.20 -9.79 0.01
C PHE A 202 -7.29 -9.60 -1.03
N GLY A 203 -8.03 -10.68 -1.37
CA GLY A 203 -9.16 -10.63 -2.29
C GLY A 203 -10.24 -9.65 -1.85
N GLU A 204 -10.54 -9.56 -0.55
CA GLU A 204 -11.44 -8.55 -0.02
C GLU A 204 -10.85 -7.14 -0.15
N ALA A 205 -9.59 -6.96 0.22
CA ALA A 205 -8.92 -5.66 0.23
C ALA A 205 -8.85 -5.01 -1.14
N VAL A 206 -8.66 -5.79 -2.23
CA VAL A 206 -8.67 -5.26 -3.61
C VAL A 206 -10.06 -4.96 -4.15
N MET A 207 -11.12 -5.45 -3.48
CA MET A 207 -12.51 -5.33 -3.95
C MET A 207 -13.36 -4.36 -3.13
N ALA A 208 -12.95 -4.02 -1.91
CA ALA A 208 -13.77 -3.20 -1.00
C ALA A 208 -12.92 -2.34 -0.07
N THR A 209 -13.56 -1.35 0.55
CA THR A 209 -13.02 -0.69 1.74
C THR A 209 -12.90 -1.72 2.86
N THR A 210 -11.74 -1.75 3.52
CA THR A 210 -11.51 -2.57 4.72
C THR A 210 -11.57 -1.72 5.97
N CYS A 211 -11.96 -2.31 7.10
CA CYS A 211 -12.02 -1.65 8.40
C CYS A 211 -11.43 -2.57 9.45
N CYS A 212 -10.56 -2.02 10.29
CA CYS A 212 -9.97 -2.72 11.44
C CYS A 212 -10.03 -1.81 12.67
N PHE A 213 -10.44 -2.36 13.81
CA PHE A 213 -10.41 -1.63 15.08
C PHE A 213 -9.04 -1.80 15.72
N THR A 214 -8.29 -0.70 15.81
CA THR A 214 -6.87 -0.73 16.19
C THR A 214 -6.61 -0.25 17.61
N MET A 215 -7.47 0.64 18.16
CA MET A 215 -7.31 1.16 19.51
C MET A 215 -8.64 1.12 20.25
N MET A 216 -8.57 0.96 21.57
CA MET A 216 -9.74 1.05 22.46
C MET A 216 -9.37 1.69 23.79
N LYS A 217 -10.29 2.45 24.34
CA LYS A 217 -10.19 2.95 25.71
C LYS A 217 -11.53 2.76 26.44
N GLY A 218 -11.45 2.14 27.64
CA GLY A 218 -12.58 2.00 28.56
C GLY A 218 -12.42 2.91 29.77
N SER A 219 -12.59 2.34 30.96
CA SER A 219 -12.33 3.01 32.24
C SER A 219 -10.88 2.78 32.68
N ASP A 220 -10.35 3.69 33.47
CA ASP A 220 -9.03 3.56 34.11
C ASP A 220 -9.07 2.68 35.38
N ALA A 221 -10.28 2.27 35.85
CA ALA A 221 -10.47 1.44 37.01
C ALA A 221 -11.51 0.33 36.74
N ALA A 222 -11.23 -0.88 37.24
CA ALA A 222 -12.03 -2.09 36.97
C ALA A 222 -13.47 -2.02 37.53
N ASN A 223 -13.68 -1.24 38.58
CA ASN A 223 -14.99 -1.10 39.26
C ASN A 223 -15.79 0.15 38.82
N VAL A 224 -15.39 0.82 37.71
CA VAL A 224 -16.03 2.04 37.21
C VAL A 224 -16.58 1.81 35.80
N ILE A 225 -17.85 2.16 35.60
CA ILE A 225 -18.47 2.20 34.28
C ILE A 225 -17.95 3.45 33.56
N PRO A 226 -17.30 3.31 32.38
CA PRO A 226 -16.75 4.47 31.65
C PRO A 226 -17.87 5.38 31.14
N LYS A 227 -17.66 6.70 31.23
CA LYS A 227 -18.59 7.70 30.70
C LYS A 227 -18.48 7.86 29.19
N GLU A 228 -17.25 7.84 28.67
CA GLU A 228 -16.92 8.11 27.27
C GLU A 228 -15.86 7.13 26.76
N PRO A 229 -16.15 5.83 26.77
CA PRO A 229 -15.24 4.88 26.13
C PRO A 229 -15.26 5.07 24.62
N TYR A 230 -14.14 4.77 23.96
CA TYR A 230 -14.05 4.88 22.52
C TYR A 230 -13.29 3.70 21.87
N LEU A 231 -13.52 3.55 20.59
CA LEU A 231 -12.74 2.71 19.66
C LEU A 231 -12.15 3.62 18.58
N VAL A 232 -10.99 3.22 18.03
CA VAL A 232 -10.47 3.80 16.79
C VAL A 232 -10.55 2.72 15.71
N ALA A 233 -11.21 3.08 14.61
CA ALA A 233 -11.29 2.27 13.41
C ALA A 233 -10.37 2.85 12.34
N ASN A 234 -9.42 2.05 11.84
CA ASN A 234 -8.62 2.36 10.66
C ASN A 234 -9.31 1.76 9.43
N LEU A 235 -9.62 2.59 8.45
CA LEU A 235 -10.20 2.19 7.19
C LEU A 235 -9.19 2.39 6.06
N ARG A 236 -9.13 1.41 5.15
CA ARG A 236 -8.45 1.55 3.87
C ARG A 236 -9.50 1.62 2.79
N THR A 237 -9.80 2.85 2.33
CA THR A 237 -10.90 3.09 1.40
C THR A 237 -10.52 2.69 -0.02
N SER A 238 -11.49 2.19 -0.78
CA SER A 238 -11.29 1.80 -2.16
C SER A 238 -11.56 2.95 -3.12
N VAL A 239 -11.00 2.88 -4.33
CA VAL A 239 -11.18 3.90 -5.37
C VAL A 239 -12.66 4.18 -5.68
N HIS A 240 -13.50 3.13 -5.69
CA HIS A 240 -14.93 3.24 -6.01
C HIS A 240 -15.82 3.61 -4.81
N GLN A 241 -15.26 3.65 -3.61
CA GLN A 241 -15.95 4.05 -2.38
C GLN A 241 -14.99 4.81 -1.48
N GLY A 242 -14.75 6.08 -1.79
CA GLY A 242 -13.83 6.97 -1.07
C GLY A 242 -14.22 7.23 0.39
N CYS A 243 -13.51 8.15 1.02
CA CYS A 243 -13.66 8.44 2.45
C CYS A 243 -15.07 8.90 2.81
N GLU A 244 -15.66 9.82 2.06
CA GLU A 244 -17.00 10.34 2.36
C GLU A 244 -18.07 9.24 2.32
N ALA A 245 -18.07 8.41 1.26
CA ALA A 245 -19.03 7.32 1.11
C ALA A 245 -18.82 6.23 2.18
N SER A 246 -17.56 5.95 2.55
CA SER A 246 -17.24 5.00 3.62
C SER A 246 -17.65 5.53 5.00
N LEU A 247 -17.43 6.83 5.27
CA LEU A 247 -17.89 7.49 6.50
C LEU A 247 -19.42 7.45 6.63
N ALA A 248 -20.16 7.67 5.53
CA ALA A 248 -21.62 7.56 5.53
C ALA A 248 -22.10 6.16 5.94
N VAL A 249 -21.42 5.12 5.47
CA VAL A 249 -21.68 3.74 5.92
C VAL A 249 -21.46 3.61 7.43
N MET A 250 -20.30 4.05 7.95
CA MET A 250 -19.98 3.96 9.37
C MET A 250 -20.97 4.74 10.24
N LYS A 251 -21.35 5.96 9.83
CA LYS A 251 -22.37 6.78 10.53
C LYS A 251 -23.71 6.06 10.64
N LYS A 252 -24.21 5.48 9.54
CA LYS A 252 -25.45 4.73 9.55
C LYS A 252 -25.49 3.60 10.60
N TYR A 253 -24.35 2.93 10.82
CA TYR A 253 -24.23 1.92 11.87
C TYR A 253 -24.06 2.53 13.25
N ALA A 254 -23.30 3.60 13.38
CA ALA A 254 -23.09 4.30 14.66
C ALA A 254 -24.40 4.86 15.22
N ASP A 255 -25.25 5.45 14.39
CA ASP A 255 -26.57 5.98 14.75
C ASP A 255 -27.45 4.90 15.40
N LYS A 256 -27.39 3.68 14.91
CA LYS A 256 -28.12 2.53 15.47
C LYS A 256 -27.77 2.24 16.92
N TYR A 257 -26.53 2.55 17.33
CA TYR A 257 -26.00 2.27 18.65
C TYR A 257 -25.83 3.57 19.48
N ASP A 258 -26.32 4.70 19.01
CA ASP A 258 -26.17 6.00 19.67
C ASP A 258 -24.70 6.29 19.98
N LEU A 259 -23.88 6.31 18.92
CA LEU A 259 -22.43 6.57 18.96
C LEU A 259 -22.07 7.80 18.17
N ASP A 260 -21.13 8.57 18.69
CA ASP A 260 -20.51 9.71 17.98
C ASP A 260 -19.35 9.23 17.14
N ILE A 261 -19.17 9.79 15.94
CA ILE A 261 -17.98 9.57 15.09
C ILE A 261 -17.27 10.90 14.86
N GLU A 262 -15.98 10.89 15.17
CA GLU A 262 -15.02 11.95 14.86
C GLU A 262 -14.02 11.43 13.80
N VAL A 263 -13.81 12.19 12.74
CA VAL A 263 -12.76 11.91 11.74
C VAL A 263 -11.45 12.46 12.27
N MET A 264 -10.52 11.60 12.61
CA MET A 264 -9.18 11.98 13.09
C MET A 264 -8.25 12.31 11.92
N MET A 265 -8.32 11.51 10.87
CA MET A 265 -7.54 11.67 9.64
C MET A 265 -8.31 11.06 8.48
N GLN A 266 -8.20 11.67 7.29
CA GLN A 266 -8.71 11.07 6.06
C GLN A 266 -7.91 11.51 4.84
N ARG A 267 -7.81 10.59 3.89
CA ARG A 267 -7.18 10.78 2.59
C ARG A 267 -7.79 9.80 1.61
N ASP A 268 -8.35 10.30 0.51
CA ASP A 268 -8.90 9.44 -0.53
C ASP A 268 -7.82 8.60 -1.25
N ALA A 269 -8.28 7.57 -1.95
CA ALA A 269 -7.43 6.79 -2.85
C ALA A 269 -6.78 7.71 -3.89
N SER A 270 -5.56 7.36 -4.32
CA SER A 270 -4.92 8.11 -5.40
C SER A 270 -5.68 7.94 -6.72
N PRO A 271 -5.53 8.86 -7.67
CA PRO A 271 -5.94 8.60 -9.06
C PRO A 271 -5.33 7.29 -9.57
N VAL A 272 -5.97 6.70 -10.58
CA VAL A 272 -5.47 5.47 -11.23
C VAL A 272 -4.65 5.87 -12.44
N SER A 273 -3.40 5.42 -12.51
CA SER A 273 -2.54 5.62 -13.68
C SER A 273 -2.98 4.73 -14.83
N ASN A 274 -2.85 5.27 -16.05
CA ASN A 274 -3.30 4.58 -17.26
C ASN A 274 -2.34 3.44 -17.65
N ILE A 275 -2.81 2.20 -17.53
CA ILE A 275 -2.04 1.00 -17.92
C ILE A 275 -1.89 0.80 -19.44
N HIS A 276 -2.54 1.66 -20.24
CA HIS A 276 -2.46 1.65 -21.71
C HIS A 276 -1.65 2.83 -22.25
N SER A 277 -0.99 3.62 -21.38
CA SER A 277 -0.11 4.70 -21.81
C SER A 277 1.21 4.17 -22.37
N GLU A 278 1.88 4.99 -23.15
CA GLU A 278 3.21 4.69 -23.70
C GLU A 278 4.24 4.56 -22.58
N GLU A 279 4.13 5.38 -21.55
CA GLU A 279 5.00 5.35 -20.37
C GLU A 279 4.85 4.04 -19.57
N TYR A 280 3.62 3.56 -19.36
CA TYR A 280 3.42 2.26 -18.73
C TYR A 280 4.00 1.12 -19.57
N ALA A 281 3.79 1.16 -20.89
CA ALA A 281 4.36 0.17 -21.81
C ALA A 281 5.90 0.21 -21.79
N TYR A 282 6.49 1.41 -21.75
CA TYR A 282 7.93 1.60 -21.62
C TYR A 282 8.49 0.96 -20.35
N VAL A 283 7.87 1.22 -19.18
CA VAL A 283 8.27 0.58 -17.91
C VAL A 283 8.19 -0.95 -18.03
N CYS A 284 7.12 -1.49 -18.60
CA CYS A 284 6.97 -2.93 -18.83
C CYS A 284 8.08 -3.50 -19.73
N ASP A 285 8.48 -2.78 -20.76
CA ASP A 285 9.55 -3.24 -21.68
C ASP A 285 10.92 -3.19 -21.01
N CYS A 286 11.20 -2.20 -20.18
CA CYS A 286 12.39 -2.16 -19.35
C CYS A 286 12.42 -3.34 -18.35
N ILE A 287 11.29 -3.63 -17.71
CA ILE A 287 11.18 -4.78 -16.80
C ILE A 287 11.45 -6.09 -17.55
N LYS A 288 10.84 -6.32 -18.72
CA LYS A 288 11.07 -7.52 -19.52
C LYS A 288 12.54 -7.73 -19.91
N LYS A 289 13.24 -6.63 -20.24
CA LYS A 289 14.67 -6.67 -20.60
C LYS A 289 15.55 -7.02 -19.40
N GLN A 290 15.28 -6.42 -18.24
CA GLN A 290 16.10 -6.60 -17.04
C GLN A 290 15.75 -7.90 -16.30
N PHE A 291 14.47 -8.27 -16.26
CA PHE A 291 13.93 -9.41 -15.52
C PHE A 291 13.11 -10.34 -16.44
N PRO A 292 13.75 -11.04 -17.40
CA PRO A 292 13.03 -11.81 -18.41
C PRO A 292 12.28 -13.04 -17.87
N ASP A 293 12.59 -13.46 -16.65
CA ASP A 293 12.03 -14.61 -15.94
C ASP A 293 10.74 -14.31 -15.16
N VAL A 294 10.35 -13.05 -15.02
CA VAL A 294 9.19 -12.67 -14.21
C VAL A 294 7.96 -12.34 -15.05
N GLY A 295 6.78 -12.51 -14.46
CA GLY A 295 5.55 -11.93 -15.01
C GLY A 295 5.48 -10.43 -14.69
N ILE A 296 4.60 -9.71 -15.40
CA ILE A 296 4.34 -8.28 -15.13
C ILE A 296 2.85 -8.10 -14.95
N ALA A 297 2.45 -7.40 -13.89
CA ALA A 297 1.05 -7.08 -13.66
C ALA A 297 0.89 -5.69 -13.03
N PRO A 298 -0.17 -4.94 -13.38
CA PRO A 298 -0.58 -3.79 -12.61
C PRO A 298 -0.98 -4.23 -11.19
N TYR A 299 -0.85 -3.34 -10.20
CA TYR A 299 -1.13 -3.67 -8.81
C TYR A 299 -1.81 -2.52 -8.10
N ILE A 300 -2.68 -2.85 -7.15
CA ILE A 300 -3.30 -1.87 -6.25
C ILE A 300 -2.51 -1.89 -4.94
N ILE A 301 -1.87 -0.78 -4.62
CA ILE A 301 -1.11 -0.66 -3.37
C ILE A 301 -2.10 -0.55 -2.19
N MET A 302 -1.93 -1.43 -1.20
CA MET A 302 -2.78 -1.46 0.00
C MET A 302 -2.42 -0.35 1.00
N GLY A 303 -1.17 0.11 0.96
CA GLY A 303 -0.65 1.24 1.71
C GLY A 303 -0.81 2.57 0.99
N GLY A 304 0.10 3.47 1.23
CA GLY A 304 0.25 4.74 0.53
C GLY A 304 1.73 5.07 0.38
N THR A 305 2.09 5.83 -0.65
CA THR A 305 3.43 6.33 -0.91
C THR A 305 3.37 7.82 -1.25
N ASP A 306 4.51 8.47 -1.34
CA ASP A 306 4.62 9.87 -1.75
C ASP A 306 4.16 10.10 -3.22
N CYS A 307 4.13 9.05 -4.03
CA CYS A 307 3.70 9.06 -5.44
C CYS A 307 2.34 9.71 -5.66
N ARG A 308 1.42 9.57 -4.73
CA ARG A 308 0.06 10.16 -4.81
C ARG A 308 0.04 11.66 -5.03
N HIS A 309 1.06 12.37 -4.51
CA HIS A 309 1.17 13.82 -4.64
C HIS A 309 1.53 14.24 -6.06
N PHE A 310 2.29 13.41 -6.75
CA PHE A 310 2.79 13.68 -8.10
C PHE A 310 1.74 13.55 -9.19
N HIS A 311 0.57 12.95 -8.92
CA HIS A 311 -0.57 13.03 -9.84
C HIS A 311 -1.03 14.46 -10.16
N ALA A 312 -0.59 15.45 -9.39
CA ALA A 312 -0.80 16.86 -9.70
C ALA A 312 0.06 17.38 -10.88
N LEU A 313 1.08 16.61 -11.30
CA LEU A 313 2.05 16.96 -12.34
C LEU A 313 2.05 15.96 -13.52
N THR A 314 1.46 14.77 -13.35
CA THR A 314 1.42 13.72 -14.38
C THR A 314 0.22 12.79 -14.19
N GLU A 315 -0.24 12.18 -15.29
CA GLU A 315 -1.21 11.06 -15.24
C GLU A 315 -0.50 9.69 -15.07
N ASN A 316 0.83 9.65 -15.24
CA ASN A 316 1.66 8.44 -15.22
C ASN A 316 2.51 8.38 -13.95
N ALA A 317 1.87 8.30 -12.78
CA ALA A 317 2.55 8.12 -11.49
C ALA A 317 2.50 6.64 -11.09
N LEU A 318 3.62 5.94 -11.28
CA LEU A 318 3.76 4.51 -11.08
C LEU A 318 4.61 4.20 -9.84
N ARG A 319 4.36 3.08 -9.19
CA ARG A 319 5.10 2.60 -8.01
C ARG A 319 5.79 1.31 -8.40
N PHE A 320 7.11 1.38 -8.55
CA PHE A 320 7.92 0.22 -8.91
C PHE A 320 9.38 0.40 -8.50
N ALA A 321 9.82 -0.32 -7.48
CA ALA A 321 11.22 -0.47 -7.13
C ALA A 321 11.79 -1.68 -7.90
N PRO A 322 12.84 -1.52 -8.74
CA PRO A 322 13.43 -2.62 -9.50
C PRO A 322 14.32 -3.51 -8.62
N VAL A 323 13.79 -3.94 -7.49
CA VAL A 323 14.48 -4.76 -6.48
C VAL A 323 13.73 -6.06 -6.31
N ARG A 324 14.46 -7.19 -6.44
CA ARG A 324 13.90 -8.52 -6.14
C ARG A 324 13.77 -8.69 -4.64
N MET A 325 12.62 -9.19 -4.21
CA MET A 325 12.38 -9.54 -2.82
C MET A 325 11.66 -10.88 -2.69
N THR A 326 12.10 -11.65 -1.71
CA THR A 326 11.41 -12.87 -1.27
C THR A 326 10.19 -12.51 -0.41
N ASN A 327 9.30 -13.47 -0.21
CA ASN A 327 8.18 -13.29 0.71
C ASN A 327 8.64 -13.00 2.15
N ALA A 328 9.78 -13.58 2.58
CA ALA A 328 10.37 -13.33 3.89
C ALA A 328 10.88 -11.89 4.01
N GLN A 329 11.56 -11.38 2.98
CA GLN A 329 12.01 -9.99 2.93
C GLN A 329 10.83 -9.02 2.93
N SER A 330 9.81 -9.26 2.11
CA SER A 330 8.59 -8.45 2.12
C SER A 330 7.92 -8.43 3.50
N ALA A 331 7.90 -9.55 4.22
CA ALA A 331 7.34 -9.63 5.57
C ALA A 331 8.22 -8.96 6.63
N SER A 332 9.50 -8.71 6.35
CA SER A 332 10.42 -8.01 7.27
C SER A 332 10.33 -6.47 7.16
N CYS A 333 9.68 -5.96 6.13
CA CYS A 333 9.39 -4.53 5.99
C CYS A 333 8.66 -4.03 7.25
N HIS A 334 9.16 -2.94 7.88
CA HIS A 334 8.70 -2.40 9.17
C HIS A 334 8.83 -3.35 10.38
N ALA A 335 9.32 -4.60 10.18
CA ALA A 335 9.55 -5.59 11.22
C ALA A 335 11.04 -5.68 11.60
N VAL A 336 11.40 -6.67 12.43
CA VAL A 336 12.80 -6.99 12.75
C VAL A 336 13.48 -7.71 11.59
N ASP A 337 14.81 -7.64 11.54
CA ASP A 337 15.62 -8.28 10.51
C ASP A 337 15.27 -7.85 9.06
N GLU A 338 14.80 -6.60 8.89
CA GLU A 338 14.62 -6.03 7.57
C GLU A 338 15.93 -6.13 6.77
N ASN A 339 15.84 -6.64 5.55
CA ASN A 339 17.01 -6.88 4.74
C ASN A 339 16.72 -6.88 3.24
N VAL A 340 17.74 -6.61 2.44
CA VAL A 340 17.71 -6.69 0.98
C VAL A 340 18.90 -7.50 0.48
N THR A 341 18.69 -8.30 -0.57
CA THR A 341 19.78 -9.06 -1.20
C THR A 341 20.69 -8.11 -1.98
N VAL A 342 22.00 -8.15 -1.74
CA VAL A 342 22.99 -7.26 -2.39
C VAL A 342 22.97 -7.40 -3.92
N SER A 343 22.79 -8.62 -4.45
CA SER A 343 22.66 -8.82 -5.90
C SER A 343 21.43 -8.15 -6.49
N ALA A 344 20.32 -8.03 -5.74
CA ALA A 344 19.12 -7.33 -6.17
C ALA A 344 19.37 -5.81 -6.33
N LEU A 345 20.22 -5.22 -5.49
CA LEU A 345 20.64 -3.82 -5.66
C LEU A 345 21.39 -3.62 -6.99
N ALA A 346 22.32 -4.52 -7.32
CA ALA A 346 23.03 -4.47 -8.60
C ALA A 346 22.10 -4.66 -9.82
N GLU A 347 21.03 -5.46 -9.68
CA GLU A 347 19.99 -5.56 -10.71
C GLU A 347 19.22 -4.25 -10.88
N GLY A 348 18.89 -3.58 -9.76
CA GLY A 348 18.20 -2.28 -9.74
C GLY A 348 19.02 -1.17 -10.39
N VAL A 349 20.33 -1.11 -10.12
CA VAL A 349 21.24 -0.16 -10.79
C VAL A 349 21.22 -0.37 -12.30
N ARG A 350 21.35 -1.62 -12.78
CA ARG A 350 21.28 -1.93 -14.23
C ARG A 350 19.94 -1.54 -14.84
N PHE A 351 18.83 -1.75 -14.10
CA PHE A 351 17.52 -1.34 -14.55
C PHE A 351 17.45 0.18 -14.78
N PHE A 352 17.82 1.00 -13.79
CA PHE A 352 17.74 2.45 -13.93
C PHE A 352 18.73 3.01 -14.94
N LYS A 353 19.92 2.43 -15.09
CA LYS A 353 20.84 2.80 -16.19
C LYS A 353 20.20 2.56 -17.55
N MET A 354 19.62 1.40 -17.77
CA MET A 354 18.92 1.08 -19.01
C MET A 354 17.68 1.97 -19.21
N PHE A 355 16.91 2.17 -18.14
CA PHE A 355 15.71 3.00 -18.13
C PHE A 355 16.03 4.43 -18.57
N LEU A 356 17.01 5.09 -17.96
CA LEU A 356 17.39 6.46 -18.31
C LEU A 356 17.98 6.58 -19.71
N ARG A 357 18.76 5.58 -20.17
CA ARG A 357 19.38 5.60 -21.49
C ARG A 357 18.41 5.49 -22.65
N ASN A 358 17.35 4.74 -22.48
CA ASN A 358 16.43 4.41 -23.58
C ASN A 358 15.10 5.19 -23.50
N TYR A 359 15.00 6.15 -22.60
CA TYR A 359 13.80 6.98 -22.49
C TYR A 359 13.78 8.01 -23.64
N ASP A 360 12.82 7.85 -24.52
CA ASP A 360 12.64 8.67 -25.75
C ASP A 360 11.18 9.12 -25.98
N LEU A 361 10.32 9.04 -24.95
CA LEU A 361 8.90 9.40 -25.00
C LEU A 361 8.63 10.90 -24.80
#